data_8f040e5e570abbf038a7cec51173a6b7
#
_entry.id   8f040e5e570abbf038a7cec51173a6b7
#
_cell.length_a   1.000
_cell.length_b   1.000
_cell.length_c   1.000
_cell.angle_alpha   90.00
_cell.angle_beta   90.00
_cell.angle_gamma   90.00
#
_symmetry.space_group_name_H-M   'P 1'
#
loop_
_entity.id
_entity.type
_entity.pdbx_description
1 polymer ?
#
loop_
_entity_poly.entity_id
_entity_poly.type
_entity_poly.pdbx_seq_one_letter_code
_entity_poly.pdbx_strand_id
1 'polypeptide(L)'
;MIRRPPTLDLPPKPEARKDSVSLWRYLALFRRDILSAQPKRLYGAWMAEFRTPFFRSYLLNQPELIKKVLKTQPMDFPKSDRIGVGLRPLLGNSVFLTNGAEWQRQRRIIDPAFQNIGIRQAFPAMWAAGLQAVARLHQHAGLKTPVEIEAETSHAAADVIFRTLFSLPITDQLAAQVFEQFKIYQRSQPLLNIAAFLKFPRWLPGFFRRDTRRSAHSIRRLITQLTRARMDQITAGTAPDDLATKIMTQRDPETNEQFSIDEMVDQVAIFFWQAMKPAPRRWHGRCICWPHIPSGRIKWQKRPPS
;
A
#
# COMPACT_ATOMS: atom_id res chain seq x y z
N MET A 1 43.88 -18.89 -14.71
CA MET A 1 42.50 -18.99 -15.27
C MET A 1 41.54 -18.26 -14.36
N ILE A 2 41.19 -17.01 -14.69
CA ILE A 2 40.21 -16.21 -13.90
C ILE A 2 38.81 -16.71 -14.29
N ARG A 3 38.12 -17.40 -13.38
CA ARG A 3 36.72 -17.77 -13.58
C ARG A 3 35.90 -16.50 -13.70
N ARG A 4 35.26 -16.28 -14.86
CA ARG A 4 34.24 -15.23 -15.00
C ARG A 4 33.17 -15.45 -13.92
N PRO A 5 32.74 -14.38 -13.22
CA PRO A 5 31.61 -14.50 -12.27
C PRO A 5 30.38 -14.98 -13.05
N PRO A 6 29.51 -15.77 -12.41
CA PRO A 6 28.28 -16.21 -13.06
C PRO A 6 27.51 -14.99 -13.53
N THR A 7 27.11 -15.00 -14.80
CA THR A 7 26.21 -13.98 -15.35
C THR A 7 24.96 -13.97 -14.51
N LEU A 8 24.76 -12.93 -13.72
CA LEU A 8 23.48 -12.67 -13.03
C LEU A 8 22.43 -12.58 -14.13
N ASP A 9 21.55 -13.58 -14.22
CA ASP A 9 20.37 -13.50 -15.07
C ASP A 9 19.50 -12.36 -14.55
N LEU A 10 19.65 -11.19 -15.17
CA LEU A 10 18.84 -10.03 -14.86
C LEU A 10 17.39 -10.34 -15.23
N PRO A 11 16.44 -9.96 -14.37
CA PRO A 11 15.03 -10.16 -14.67
C PRO A 11 14.66 -9.49 -16.00
N PRO A 12 13.77 -10.10 -16.80
CA PRO A 12 13.38 -9.57 -18.09
C PRO A 12 12.81 -8.16 -17.94
N LYS A 13 13.41 -7.21 -18.64
CA LYS A 13 13.00 -5.81 -18.63
C LYS A 13 11.90 -5.60 -19.67
N PRO A 14 10.78 -4.94 -19.34
CA PRO A 14 9.78 -4.57 -20.33
C PRO A 14 10.39 -3.67 -21.41
N GLU A 15 9.95 -3.86 -22.66
CA GLU A 15 10.36 -2.97 -23.74
C GLU A 15 9.82 -1.57 -23.50
N ALA A 16 10.73 -0.60 -23.44
CA ALA A 16 10.36 0.80 -23.30
C ALA A 16 9.75 1.31 -24.63
N ARG A 17 8.71 2.14 -24.54
CA ARG A 17 8.14 2.78 -25.73
C ARG A 17 9.09 3.79 -26.37
N LYS A 18 8.81 4.16 -27.63
CA LYS A 18 9.46 5.30 -28.30
C LYS A 18 9.16 6.60 -27.54
N ASP A 19 10.03 7.58 -27.64
CA ASP A 19 9.90 8.86 -26.92
C ASP A 19 8.61 9.61 -27.25
N SER A 20 8.21 9.58 -28.51
CA SER A 20 7.00 10.20 -29.00
C SER A 20 5.98 9.12 -29.42
N VAL A 21 4.79 9.15 -28.83
CA VAL A 21 3.65 8.30 -29.20
C VAL A 21 2.35 9.10 -29.04
N SER A 22 1.34 8.75 -29.83
CA SER A 22 0.02 9.37 -29.70
C SER A 22 -0.60 9.08 -28.34
N LEU A 23 -1.47 9.96 -27.86
CA LEU A 23 -2.17 9.80 -26.58
C LEU A 23 -2.91 8.45 -26.48
N TRP A 24 -3.58 8.06 -27.57
CA TRP A 24 -4.32 6.79 -27.64
C TRP A 24 -3.38 5.58 -27.48
N ARG A 25 -2.23 5.61 -28.14
CA ARG A 25 -1.22 4.55 -28.01
C ARG A 25 -0.63 4.53 -26.60
N TYR A 26 -0.38 5.70 -26.01
CA TYR A 26 0.06 5.79 -24.60
C TYR A 26 -0.95 5.16 -23.66
N LEU A 27 -2.25 5.48 -23.78
CA LEU A 27 -3.30 4.91 -22.96
C LEU A 27 -3.42 3.39 -23.16
N ALA A 28 -3.29 2.90 -24.39
CA ALA A 28 -3.29 1.47 -24.68
C ALA A 28 -2.10 0.75 -24.02
N LEU A 29 -0.89 1.29 -24.12
CA LEU A 29 0.30 0.77 -23.46
C LEU A 29 0.16 0.80 -21.94
N PHE A 30 -0.33 1.90 -21.38
CA PHE A 30 -0.54 2.05 -19.94
C PHE A 30 -1.57 1.05 -19.39
N ARG A 31 -2.60 0.71 -20.18
CA ARG A 31 -3.56 -0.34 -19.82
C ARG A 31 -2.96 -1.73 -19.88
N ARG A 32 -1.98 -1.95 -20.76
CA ARG A 32 -1.28 -3.22 -20.88
C ARG A 32 -0.26 -3.41 -19.76
N ASP A 33 0.60 -2.41 -19.56
CA ASP A 33 1.69 -2.44 -18.58
C ASP A 33 2.20 -1.01 -18.36
N ILE A 34 2.24 -0.57 -17.11
CA ILE A 34 2.67 0.78 -16.75
C ILE A 34 4.13 1.06 -17.11
N LEU A 35 4.99 0.05 -17.05
CA LEU A 35 6.42 0.21 -17.36
C LEU A 35 6.65 0.35 -18.86
N SER A 36 5.95 -0.44 -19.68
CA SER A 36 5.99 -0.34 -21.15
C SER A 36 5.42 0.97 -21.68
N ALA A 37 4.62 1.68 -20.89
CA ALA A 37 4.13 3.01 -21.22
C ALA A 37 5.21 4.11 -21.05
N GLN A 38 6.34 3.81 -20.40
CA GLN A 38 7.38 4.80 -20.12
C GLN A 38 8.49 4.75 -21.18
N PRO A 39 8.97 5.89 -21.69
CA PRO A 39 10.12 5.92 -22.59
C PRO A 39 11.43 5.65 -21.82
N LYS A 40 12.40 5.04 -22.50
CA LYS A 40 13.69 4.65 -21.91
C LYS A 40 14.41 5.83 -21.21
N ARG A 41 14.33 7.02 -21.77
CA ARG A 41 14.98 8.23 -21.22
C ARG A 41 14.51 8.60 -19.82
N LEU A 42 13.29 8.22 -19.42
CA LEU A 42 12.77 8.55 -18.08
C LEU A 42 13.53 7.87 -16.95
N TYR A 43 14.09 6.70 -17.21
CA TYR A 43 14.82 5.96 -16.20
C TYR A 43 16.18 6.58 -15.84
N GLY A 44 16.73 7.45 -16.72
CA GLY A 44 17.98 8.18 -16.49
C GLY A 44 17.81 9.69 -16.30
N ALA A 45 16.59 10.21 -16.43
CA ALA A 45 16.33 11.64 -16.28
C ALA A 45 16.25 12.02 -14.79
N TRP A 46 16.85 13.14 -14.41
CA TRP A 46 16.74 13.71 -13.05
C TRP A 46 15.30 14.11 -12.75
N MET A 47 14.70 14.80 -13.73
CA MET A 47 13.30 15.21 -13.72
C MET A 47 12.76 15.12 -15.14
N ALA A 48 11.51 14.69 -15.27
CA ALA A 48 10.82 14.69 -16.55
C ALA A 48 9.45 15.33 -16.42
N GLU A 49 9.12 16.21 -17.37
CA GLU A 49 7.80 16.82 -17.47
C GLU A 49 6.94 16.08 -18.48
N PHE A 50 5.69 15.81 -18.09
CA PHE A 50 4.65 15.30 -18.97
C PHE A 50 3.56 16.34 -19.09
N ARG A 51 3.29 16.76 -20.32
CA ARG A 51 2.18 17.67 -20.62
C ARG A 51 1.02 16.88 -21.21
N THR A 52 -0.11 17.03 -20.62
CA THR A 52 -1.40 16.58 -21.17
C THR A 52 -2.27 17.81 -21.42
N PRO A 53 -3.34 17.72 -22.21
CA PRO A 53 -4.28 18.84 -22.37
C PRO A 53 -4.89 19.33 -21.03
N PHE A 54 -4.87 18.47 -20.00
CA PHE A 54 -5.59 18.71 -18.74
C PHE A 54 -4.68 19.06 -17.55
N PHE A 55 -3.40 18.66 -17.59
CA PHE A 55 -2.46 18.89 -16.49
C PHE A 55 -1.00 18.68 -16.91
N ARG A 56 -0.11 19.26 -16.15
CA ARG A 56 1.33 18.96 -16.17
C ARG A 56 1.67 18.01 -15.03
N SER A 57 2.50 17.03 -15.30
CA SER A 57 3.00 16.07 -14.31
C SER A 57 4.52 16.02 -14.37
N TYR A 58 5.15 15.95 -13.22
CA TYR A 58 6.60 15.88 -13.08
C TYR A 58 6.99 14.56 -12.42
N LEU A 59 7.91 13.84 -13.04
CA LEU A 59 8.56 12.67 -12.46
C LEU A 59 9.92 13.11 -11.92
N LEU A 60 10.15 12.87 -10.63
CA LEU A 60 11.39 13.21 -9.94
C LEU A 60 12.16 11.93 -9.64
N ASN A 61 13.43 11.85 -10.12
CA ASN A 61 14.33 10.73 -9.85
C ASN A 61 15.51 11.12 -8.97
N GLN A 62 15.78 12.42 -8.81
CA GLN A 62 16.90 12.92 -8.04
C GLN A 62 16.57 12.92 -6.55
N PRO A 63 17.37 12.28 -5.68
CA PRO A 63 17.10 12.16 -4.23
C PRO A 63 16.87 13.51 -3.54
N GLU A 64 17.63 14.57 -3.94
CA GLU A 64 17.51 15.92 -3.36
C GLU A 64 16.16 16.55 -3.66
N LEU A 65 15.64 16.39 -4.89
CA LEU A 65 14.31 16.86 -5.27
C LEU A 65 13.23 16.08 -4.53
N ILE A 66 13.39 14.77 -4.40
CA ILE A 66 12.46 13.92 -3.64
C ILE A 66 12.46 14.34 -2.16
N LYS A 67 13.64 14.57 -1.57
CA LYS A 67 13.79 15.06 -0.20
C LYS A 67 13.14 16.42 -0.02
N LYS A 68 13.30 17.34 -0.99
CA LYS A 68 12.67 18.65 -0.98
C LYS A 68 11.15 18.55 -0.90
N VAL A 69 10.54 17.75 -1.79
CA VAL A 69 9.08 17.57 -1.89
C VAL A 69 8.51 16.86 -0.67
N LEU A 70 9.17 15.77 -0.18
CA LEU A 70 8.59 14.90 0.82
C LEU A 70 8.97 15.28 2.27
N LYS A 71 10.10 15.98 2.47
CA LYS A 71 10.62 16.22 3.82
C LYS A 71 10.87 17.69 4.11
N THR A 72 11.53 18.43 3.21
CA THR A 72 11.97 19.79 3.51
C THR A 72 10.85 20.82 3.34
N GLN A 73 10.03 20.67 2.31
CA GLN A 73 8.97 21.62 1.95
C GLN A 73 7.65 20.91 1.58
N PRO A 74 7.15 19.96 2.41
CA PRO A 74 5.96 19.16 2.05
C PRO A 74 4.69 20.01 1.89
N MET A 75 4.63 21.19 2.53
CA MET A 75 3.49 22.08 2.46
C MET A 75 3.35 22.78 1.11
N ASP A 76 4.47 23.00 0.41
CA ASP A 76 4.49 23.63 -0.92
C ASP A 76 4.02 22.67 -2.03
N PHE A 77 3.95 21.37 -1.71
CA PHE A 77 3.59 20.30 -2.64
C PHE A 77 2.36 19.51 -2.16
N PRO A 78 1.18 20.13 -2.11
CA PRO A 78 -0.03 19.45 -1.64
C PRO A 78 -0.39 18.28 -2.52
N LYS A 79 -0.98 17.24 -1.93
CA LYS A 79 -1.52 16.10 -2.67
C LYS A 79 -2.64 16.54 -3.58
N SER A 80 -2.66 16.00 -4.79
CA SER A 80 -3.68 16.33 -5.78
C SER A 80 -5.06 15.80 -5.35
N ASP A 81 -6.09 16.63 -5.42
CA ASP A 81 -7.48 16.23 -5.19
C ASP A 81 -7.94 15.07 -6.08
N ARG A 82 -7.30 14.90 -7.25
CA ARG A 82 -7.58 13.80 -8.18
C ARG A 82 -7.36 12.43 -7.57
N ILE A 83 -6.38 12.29 -6.67
CA ILE A 83 -6.14 11.04 -5.94
C ILE A 83 -7.34 10.75 -5.03
N GLY A 84 -7.88 11.79 -4.39
CA GLY A 84 -9.02 11.67 -3.48
C GLY A 84 -10.31 11.24 -4.16
N VAL A 85 -10.56 11.67 -5.41
CA VAL A 85 -11.82 11.37 -6.12
C VAL A 85 -12.13 9.86 -6.14
N GLY A 86 -11.10 9.02 -6.36
CA GLY A 86 -11.27 7.56 -6.43
C GLY A 86 -11.25 6.84 -5.08
N LEU A 87 -10.65 7.41 -4.07
CA LEU A 87 -10.31 6.73 -2.82
C LEU A 87 -11.12 7.23 -1.61
N ARG A 88 -11.66 8.44 -1.68
CA ARG A 88 -12.38 9.05 -0.56
C ARG A 88 -13.55 8.24 -0.02
N PRO A 89 -14.35 7.49 -0.82
CA PRO A 89 -15.41 6.65 -0.29
C PRO A 89 -14.92 5.56 0.68
N LEU A 90 -13.69 5.08 0.50
CA LEU A 90 -13.07 4.10 1.39
C LEU A 90 -12.23 4.78 2.48
N LEU A 91 -11.37 5.72 2.09
CA LEU A 91 -10.32 6.28 2.94
C LEU A 91 -10.72 7.55 3.69
N GLY A 92 -11.93 8.08 3.45
CA GLY A 92 -12.41 9.30 4.11
C GLY A 92 -11.41 10.47 4.02
N ASN A 93 -11.15 11.09 5.16
CA ASN A 93 -10.15 12.14 5.34
C ASN A 93 -8.88 11.59 6.03
N SER A 94 -8.38 10.44 5.57
CA SER A 94 -7.14 9.88 6.11
C SER A 94 -5.91 10.74 5.79
N VAL A 95 -4.84 10.54 6.54
CA VAL A 95 -3.52 11.18 6.35
C VAL A 95 -2.99 11.08 4.91
N PHE A 96 -3.46 10.09 4.14
CA PHE A 96 -3.11 9.92 2.75
C PHE A 96 -3.81 10.93 1.82
N LEU A 97 -4.98 11.44 2.17
CA LEU A 97 -5.80 12.32 1.34
C LEU A 97 -5.87 13.77 1.84
N THR A 98 -5.55 14.02 3.10
CA THR A 98 -5.55 15.36 3.71
C THR A 98 -4.30 16.17 3.35
N ASN A 99 -4.41 17.48 3.43
CA ASN A 99 -3.35 18.46 3.21
C ASN A 99 -3.35 19.51 4.32
N GLY A 100 -2.34 20.37 4.37
CA GLY A 100 -2.27 21.52 5.25
C GLY A 100 -2.29 21.15 6.73
N ALA A 101 -2.94 21.98 7.54
CA ALA A 101 -2.99 21.84 8.99
C ALA A 101 -3.61 20.51 9.45
N GLU A 102 -4.66 20.02 8.77
CA GLU A 102 -5.28 18.75 9.07
C GLU A 102 -4.28 17.58 8.90
N TRP A 103 -3.54 17.56 7.79
CA TRP A 103 -2.49 16.56 7.56
C TRP A 103 -1.39 16.65 8.63
N GLN A 104 -0.96 17.86 9.02
CA GLN A 104 0.05 18.03 10.06
C GLN A 104 -0.43 17.47 11.41
N ARG A 105 -1.67 17.79 11.82
CA ARG A 105 -2.28 17.26 13.02
C ARG A 105 -2.31 15.71 13.01
N GLN A 106 -2.79 15.13 11.92
CA GLN A 106 -2.83 13.68 11.78
C GLN A 106 -1.44 13.03 11.86
N ARG A 107 -0.42 13.66 11.25
CA ARG A 107 0.97 13.18 11.33
C ARG A 107 1.52 13.24 12.74
N ARG A 108 1.27 14.31 13.49
CA ARG A 108 1.73 14.42 14.89
C ARG A 108 1.14 13.34 15.79
N ILE A 109 -0.09 12.92 15.53
CA ILE A 109 -0.74 11.82 16.29
C ILE A 109 -0.21 10.46 15.84
N ILE A 110 -0.02 10.24 14.53
CA ILE A 110 0.34 8.92 13.98
C ILE A 110 1.83 8.61 14.13
N ASP A 111 2.71 9.57 13.83
CA ASP A 111 4.16 9.34 13.71
C ASP A 111 4.81 8.74 14.96
N PRO A 112 4.43 9.10 16.19
CA PRO A 112 5.01 8.49 17.40
C PRO A 112 4.84 6.97 17.46
N ALA A 113 3.72 6.43 16.98
CA ALA A 113 3.46 4.99 16.97
C ALA A 113 4.39 4.22 16.01
N PHE A 114 4.91 4.89 14.98
CA PHE A 114 5.81 4.31 13.98
C PHE A 114 7.30 4.62 14.20
N GLN A 115 7.67 5.17 15.35
CA GLN A 115 9.07 5.34 15.70
C GLN A 115 9.77 3.98 15.94
N ASN A 116 11.10 3.97 15.92
CA ASN A 116 11.92 2.74 15.98
C ASN A 116 11.54 1.77 17.13
N ILE A 117 11.16 2.30 18.29
CA ILE A 117 10.72 1.50 19.44
C ILE A 117 9.40 0.77 19.11
N GLY A 118 8.42 1.47 18.57
CA GLY A 118 7.12 0.88 18.19
C GLY A 118 7.26 -0.22 17.13
N ILE A 119 8.13 -0.02 16.13
CA ILE A 119 8.40 -1.03 15.10
C ILE A 119 9.06 -2.28 15.70
N ARG A 120 10.02 -2.10 16.62
CA ARG A 120 10.67 -3.23 17.30
C ARG A 120 9.69 -4.03 18.16
N GLN A 121 8.79 -3.37 18.86
CA GLN A 121 7.72 -4.00 19.63
C GLN A 121 6.73 -4.79 18.77
N ALA A 122 6.48 -4.32 17.54
CA ALA A 122 5.61 -5.00 16.57
C ALA A 122 6.28 -6.21 15.90
N PHE A 123 7.63 -6.36 15.99
CA PHE A 123 8.37 -7.42 15.29
C PHE A 123 7.91 -8.84 15.61
N PRO A 124 7.60 -9.25 16.85
CA PRO A 124 7.09 -10.59 17.15
C PRO A 124 5.79 -10.91 16.39
N ALA A 125 4.89 -9.93 16.25
CA ALA A 125 3.65 -10.08 15.49
C ALA A 125 3.92 -10.24 13.98
N MET A 126 4.86 -9.48 13.44
CA MET A 126 5.31 -9.62 12.04
C MET A 126 5.95 -10.98 11.80
N TRP A 127 6.77 -11.46 12.72
CA TRP A 127 7.42 -12.76 12.66
C TRP A 127 6.40 -13.90 12.67
N ALA A 128 5.40 -13.83 13.56
CA ALA A 128 4.32 -14.81 13.63
C ALA A 128 3.53 -14.90 12.31
N ALA A 129 3.21 -13.76 11.69
CA ALA A 129 2.57 -13.73 10.38
C ALA A 129 3.45 -14.36 9.29
N GLY A 130 4.77 -14.10 9.32
CA GLY A 130 5.74 -14.73 8.42
C GLY A 130 5.78 -16.24 8.56
N LEU A 131 5.80 -16.77 9.77
CA LEU A 131 5.76 -18.22 10.03
C LEU A 131 4.48 -18.86 9.49
N GLN A 132 3.32 -18.19 9.65
CA GLN A 132 2.06 -18.68 9.10
C GLN A 132 2.07 -18.70 7.56
N ALA A 133 2.67 -17.70 6.93
CA ALA A 133 2.83 -17.68 5.47
C ALA A 133 3.73 -18.83 4.99
N VAL A 134 4.84 -19.09 5.68
CA VAL A 134 5.72 -20.23 5.39
C VAL A 134 4.99 -21.56 5.55
N ALA A 135 4.19 -21.73 6.62
CA ALA A 135 3.40 -22.95 6.83
C ALA A 135 2.41 -23.22 5.68
N ARG A 136 1.70 -22.19 5.20
CA ARG A 136 0.81 -22.32 4.04
C ARG A 136 1.56 -22.72 2.77
N LEU A 137 2.72 -22.10 2.50
CA LEU A 137 3.54 -22.45 1.34
C LEU A 137 4.05 -23.89 1.42
N HIS A 138 4.42 -24.37 2.61
CA HIS A 138 4.80 -25.77 2.81
C HIS A 138 3.65 -26.75 2.52
N GLN A 139 2.41 -26.40 2.92
CA GLN A 139 1.24 -27.20 2.59
C GLN A 139 1.05 -27.34 1.07
N HIS A 140 1.13 -26.21 0.34
CA HIS A 140 1.05 -26.22 -1.12
C HIS A 140 2.19 -27.02 -1.76
N ALA A 141 3.41 -26.91 -1.26
CA ALA A 141 4.56 -27.69 -1.75
C ALA A 141 4.36 -29.19 -1.54
N GLY A 142 3.82 -29.61 -0.39
CA GLY A 142 3.50 -31.01 -0.10
C GLY A 142 2.44 -31.58 -1.04
N LEU A 143 1.45 -30.78 -1.41
CA LEU A 143 0.38 -31.16 -2.34
C LEU A 143 0.80 -31.04 -3.81
N LYS A 144 1.99 -30.51 -4.10
CA LYS A 144 2.50 -30.21 -5.46
C LYS A 144 1.52 -29.36 -6.28
N THR A 145 0.75 -28.49 -5.61
CA THR A 145 -0.22 -27.59 -6.26
C THR A 145 0.45 -26.27 -6.65
N PRO A 146 0.13 -25.69 -7.81
CA PRO A 146 0.58 -24.36 -8.18
C PRO A 146 0.09 -23.32 -7.18
N VAL A 147 0.95 -22.39 -6.79
CA VAL A 147 0.65 -21.31 -5.84
C VAL A 147 0.57 -19.99 -6.57
N GLU A 148 -0.50 -19.24 -6.36
CA GLU A 148 -0.62 -17.86 -6.79
C GLU A 148 0.12 -16.94 -5.79
N ILE A 149 1.37 -16.61 -6.09
CA ILE A 149 2.25 -15.84 -5.18
C ILE A 149 1.65 -14.49 -4.79
N GLU A 150 0.90 -13.84 -5.68
CA GLU A 150 0.23 -12.57 -5.38
C GLU A 150 -0.81 -12.73 -4.27
N ALA A 151 -1.61 -13.80 -4.32
CA ALA A 151 -2.61 -14.09 -3.29
C ALA A 151 -1.95 -14.38 -1.94
N GLU A 152 -0.89 -15.20 -1.91
CA GLU A 152 -0.16 -15.54 -0.70
C GLU A 152 0.57 -14.35 -0.07
N THR A 153 1.21 -13.52 -0.89
CA THR A 153 1.88 -12.31 -0.39
C THR A 153 0.88 -11.28 0.13
N SER A 154 -0.26 -11.11 -0.53
CA SER A 154 -1.34 -10.23 -0.07
C SER A 154 -1.94 -10.72 1.25
N HIS A 155 -2.13 -12.03 1.40
CA HIS A 155 -2.61 -12.63 2.63
C HIS A 155 -1.59 -12.43 3.78
N ALA A 156 -0.30 -12.68 3.51
CA ALA A 156 0.76 -12.48 4.51
C ALA A 156 0.86 -11.01 4.94
N ALA A 157 0.80 -10.07 3.99
CA ALA A 157 0.84 -8.64 4.29
C ALA A 157 -0.38 -8.20 5.11
N ALA A 158 -1.57 -8.74 4.80
CA ALA A 158 -2.78 -8.48 5.59
C ALA A 158 -2.64 -9.04 7.02
N ASP A 159 -2.13 -10.27 7.20
CA ASP A 159 -1.91 -10.85 8.53
C ASP A 159 -0.93 -10.02 9.36
N VAL A 160 0.16 -9.53 8.75
CA VAL A 160 1.09 -8.59 9.40
C VAL A 160 0.34 -7.36 9.93
N ILE A 161 -0.49 -6.71 9.09
CA ILE A 161 -1.22 -5.50 9.50
C ILE A 161 -2.23 -5.78 10.60
N PHE A 162 -3.03 -6.85 10.51
CA PHE A 162 -3.99 -7.18 11.55
C PHE A 162 -3.33 -7.47 12.90
N ARG A 163 -2.23 -8.23 12.89
CA ARG A 163 -1.48 -8.54 14.12
C ARG A 163 -0.78 -7.33 14.72
N THR A 164 -0.18 -6.47 13.88
CA THR A 164 0.56 -5.30 14.39
C THR A 164 -0.35 -4.15 14.78
N LEU A 165 -1.47 -3.98 14.09
CA LEU A 165 -2.39 -2.88 14.35
C LEU A 165 -3.41 -3.21 15.44
N PHE A 166 -4.00 -4.42 15.41
CA PHE A 166 -5.08 -4.82 16.31
C PHE A 166 -4.80 -6.05 17.18
N SER A 167 -3.59 -6.62 17.13
CA SER A 167 -3.23 -7.86 17.83
C SER A 167 -4.12 -9.06 17.44
N LEU A 168 -4.72 -9.03 16.25
CA LEU A 168 -5.62 -10.07 15.74
C LEU A 168 -4.94 -10.85 14.60
N PRO A 169 -4.96 -12.19 14.60
CA PRO A 169 -4.55 -12.96 13.42
C PRO A 169 -5.59 -12.81 12.31
N ILE A 170 -5.16 -12.96 11.05
CA ILE A 170 -6.07 -12.90 9.89
C ILE A 170 -7.14 -14.00 9.91
N THR A 171 -6.93 -15.06 10.69
CA THR A 171 -7.89 -16.14 10.92
C THR A 171 -9.03 -15.74 11.87
N ASP A 172 -8.90 -14.61 12.57
CA ASP A 172 -10.01 -14.03 13.31
C ASP A 172 -11.20 -13.74 12.39
N GLN A 173 -12.42 -13.97 12.87
CA GLN A 173 -13.62 -13.84 12.05
C GLN A 173 -13.80 -12.45 11.44
N LEU A 174 -13.56 -11.40 12.23
CA LEU A 174 -13.74 -10.02 11.78
C LEU A 174 -12.61 -9.61 10.84
N ALA A 175 -11.36 -10.00 11.14
CA ALA A 175 -10.20 -9.78 10.28
C ALA A 175 -10.36 -10.46 8.92
N ALA A 176 -10.82 -11.70 8.88
CA ALA A 176 -11.11 -12.44 7.66
C ALA A 176 -12.18 -11.76 6.80
N GLN A 177 -13.27 -11.27 7.43
CA GLN A 177 -14.31 -10.53 6.71
C GLN A 177 -13.78 -9.22 6.11
N VAL A 178 -12.98 -8.46 6.85
CA VAL A 178 -12.34 -7.23 6.33
C VAL A 178 -11.46 -7.57 5.13
N PHE A 179 -10.63 -8.61 5.23
CA PHE A 179 -9.75 -9.04 4.15
C PHE A 179 -10.51 -9.41 2.88
N GLU A 180 -11.58 -10.22 2.99
CA GLU A 180 -12.40 -10.61 1.84
C GLU A 180 -13.11 -9.41 1.19
N GLN A 181 -13.63 -8.47 1.98
CA GLN A 181 -14.23 -7.25 1.45
C GLN A 181 -13.21 -6.38 0.70
N PHE A 182 -11.96 -6.31 1.18
CA PHE A 182 -10.89 -5.62 0.47
C PHE A 182 -10.54 -6.29 -0.86
N LYS A 183 -10.52 -7.62 -0.94
CA LYS A 183 -10.33 -8.36 -2.20
C LYS A 183 -11.43 -8.03 -3.21
N ILE A 184 -12.69 -7.99 -2.78
CA ILE A 184 -13.83 -7.61 -3.62
C ILE A 184 -13.68 -6.16 -4.09
N TYR A 185 -13.34 -5.24 -3.18
CA TYR A 185 -13.10 -3.84 -3.49
C TYR A 185 -12.01 -3.66 -4.54
N GLN A 186 -10.88 -4.32 -4.38
CA GLN A 186 -9.77 -4.24 -5.33
C GLN A 186 -10.14 -4.79 -6.71
N ARG A 187 -10.90 -5.89 -6.77
CA ARG A 187 -11.40 -6.46 -8.04
C ARG A 187 -12.39 -5.53 -8.75
N SER A 188 -13.13 -4.72 -8.02
CA SER A 188 -14.09 -3.76 -8.55
C SER A 188 -13.46 -2.44 -9.02
N GLN A 189 -12.20 -2.15 -8.63
CA GLN A 189 -11.50 -0.92 -8.98
C GLN A 189 -11.09 -0.93 -10.47
N PRO A 190 -11.40 0.11 -11.25
CA PRO A 190 -10.87 0.23 -12.60
C PRO A 190 -9.36 0.47 -12.57
N LEU A 191 -8.61 -0.20 -13.44
CA LEU A 191 -7.15 -0.02 -13.60
C LEU A 191 -6.76 1.43 -13.92
N LEU A 192 -7.64 2.17 -14.55
CA LEU A 192 -7.53 3.59 -14.87
C LEU A 192 -8.81 4.28 -14.42
N ASN A 193 -8.70 5.14 -13.44
CA ASN A 193 -9.79 6.05 -13.14
C ASN A 193 -9.72 7.25 -14.10
N ILE A 194 -10.33 7.10 -15.28
CA ILE A 194 -10.37 8.16 -16.31
C ILE A 194 -10.97 9.44 -15.72
N ALA A 195 -11.91 9.33 -14.79
CA ALA A 195 -12.49 10.48 -14.10
C ALA A 195 -11.45 11.30 -13.32
N ALA A 196 -10.34 10.69 -12.86
CA ALA A 196 -9.25 11.42 -12.22
C ALA A 196 -8.45 12.30 -13.20
N PHE A 197 -8.51 12.00 -14.50
CA PHE A 197 -7.83 12.77 -15.54
C PHE A 197 -8.69 13.87 -16.17
N LEU A 198 -10.01 13.76 -16.05
CA LEU A 198 -10.96 14.73 -16.58
C LEU A 198 -11.42 15.64 -15.44
N LYS A 199 -11.45 16.95 -15.66
CA LYS A 199 -12.06 17.92 -14.74
C LYS A 199 -13.59 17.84 -14.85
N PHE A 200 -14.19 16.81 -14.27
CA PHE A 200 -15.64 16.78 -14.16
C PHE A 200 -16.12 17.73 -13.06
N PRO A 201 -17.21 18.46 -13.29
CA PRO A 201 -17.84 19.25 -12.23
C PRO A 201 -18.21 18.37 -11.04
N ARG A 202 -18.06 18.90 -9.82
CA ARG A 202 -18.32 18.15 -8.56
C ARG A 202 -19.77 17.65 -8.43
N TRP A 203 -20.70 18.20 -9.18
CA TRP A 203 -22.11 17.80 -9.18
C TRP A 203 -22.40 16.57 -10.03
N LEU A 204 -21.49 16.17 -10.95
CA LEU A 204 -21.68 14.96 -11.72
C LEU A 204 -21.54 13.74 -10.81
N PRO A 205 -22.55 12.81 -10.79
CA PRO A 205 -22.41 11.58 -10.00
C PRO A 205 -21.15 10.86 -10.43
N GLY A 206 -20.22 10.68 -9.47
CA GLY A 206 -18.93 10.03 -9.75
C GLY A 206 -19.18 8.67 -10.39
N PHE A 207 -18.42 8.35 -11.44
CA PHE A 207 -18.43 7.08 -12.19
C PHE A 207 -17.99 5.87 -11.34
N PHE A 208 -18.35 5.86 -10.05
CA PHE A 208 -18.12 4.70 -9.22
C PHE A 208 -19.16 3.64 -9.56
N ARG A 209 -18.69 2.47 -9.91
CA ARG A 209 -19.55 1.29 -9.96
C ARG A 209 -20.23 1.14 -8.60
N ARG A 210 -21.51 0.85 -8.59
CA ARG A 210 -22.30 0.64 -7.35
C ARG A 210 -21.60 -0.37 -6.42
N ASP A 211 -20.96 -1.39 -7.00
CA ASP A 211 -20.22 -2.41 -6.28
C ASP A 211 -19.02 -1.85 -5.49
N THR A 212 -18.27 -0.90 -6.06
CA THR A 212 -17.14 -0.25 -5.39
C THR A 212 -17.61 0.55 -4.17
N ARG A 213 -18.73 1.27 -4.27
CA ARG A 213 -19.31 1.99 -3.13
C ARG A 213 -19.83 1.06 -2.04
N ARG A 214 -20.50 -0.03 -2.42
CA ARG A 214 -21.00 -1.04 -1.48
C ARG A 214 -19.84 -1.69 -0.72
N SER A 215 -18.81 -2.13 -1.43
CA SER A 215 -17.64 -2.73 -0.79
C SER A 215 -16.92 -1.75 0.13
N ALA A 216 -16.74 -0.49 -0.28
CA ALA A 216 -16.15 0.55 0.57
C ALA A 216 -16.97 0.76 1.86
N HIS A 217 -18.30 0.82 1.75
CA HIS A 217 -19.18 0.95 2.91
C HIS A 217 -19.11 -0.27 3.83
N SER A 218 -19.10 -1.48 3.27
CA SER A 218 -18.95 -2.72 4.05
C SER A 218 -17.62 -2.77 4.79
N ILE A 219 -16.52 -2.41 4.13
CA ILE A 219 -15.19 -2.32 4.76
C ILE A 219 -15.20 -1.31 5.91
N ARG A 220 -15.70 -0.10 5.67
CA ARG A 220 -15.76 0.94 6.72
C ARG A 220 -16.58 0.49 7.93
N ARG A 221 -17.72 -0.16 7.71
CA ARG A 221 -18.54 -0.71 8.79
C ARG A 221 -17.77 -1.73 9.65
N LEU A 222 -17.06 -2.67 9.00
CA LEU A 222 -16.24 -3.66 9.71
C LEU A 222 -15.08 -3.02 10.47
N ILE A 223 -14.39 -2.04 9.86
CA ILE A 223 -13.34 -1.27 10.52
C ILE A 223 -13.91 -0.49 11.72
N THR A 224 -15.11 0.09 11.60
CA THR A 224 -15.78 0.77 12.71
C THR A 224 -16.04 -0.19 13.88
N GLN A 225 -16.44 -1.44 13.60
CA GLN A 225 -16.59 -2.47 14.65
C GLN A 225 -15.26 -2.77 15.35
N LEU A 226 -14.18 -2.98 14.60
CA LEU A 226 -12.82 -3.18 15.15
C LEU A 226 -12.38 -1.99 16.02
N THR A 227 -12.60 -0.78 15.52
CA THR A 227 -12.17 0.45 16.21
C THR A 227 -12.97 0.67 17.50
N ARG A 228 -14.29 0.44 17.49
CA ARG A 228 -15.13 0.53 18.68
C ARG A 228 -14.77 -0.51 19.72
N ALA A 229 -14.62 -1.77 19.30
CA ALA A 229 -14.19 -2.83 20.22
C ALA A 229 -12.84 -2.51 20.88
N ARG A 230 -11.90 -1.88 20.15
CA ARG A 230 -10.65 -1.41 20.72
C ARG A 230 -10.86 -0.25 21.69
N MET A 231 -11.71 0.70 21.40
CA MET A 231 -12.04 1.80 22.30
C MET A 231 -12.64 1.28 23.62
N ASP A 232 -13.53 0.30 23.55
CA ASP A 232 -14.10 -0.34 24.74
C ASP A 232 -13.02 -1.01 25.60
N GLN A 233 -12.05 -1.70 24.96
CA GLN A 233 -10.91 -2.29 25.66
C GLN A 233 -9.99 -1.22 26.28
N ILE A 234 -9.76 -0.09 25.61
CA ILE A 234 -8.97 1.03 26.16
C ILE A 234 -9.68 1.59 27.39
N THR A 235 -10.99 1.79 27.31
CA THR A 235 -11.80 2.32 28.42
C THR A 235 -11.82 1.36 29.62
N ALA A 236 -11.84 0.04 29.34
CA ALA A 236 -11.78 -1.00 30.37
C ALA A 236 -10.37 -1.27 30.92
N GLY A 237 -9.33 -0.64 30.37
CA GLY A 237 -7.93 -0.87 30.74
C GLY A 237 -7.38 -2.23 30.32
N THR A 238 -8.03 -2.93 29.39
CA THR A 238 -7.67 -4.29 28.93
C THR A 238 -7.07 -4.30 27.50
N ALA A 239 -6.87 -3.12 26.92
CA ALA A 239 -6.34 -3.01 25.56
C ALA A 239 -4.89 -3.51 25.48
N PRO A 240 -4.53 -4.31 24.45
CA PRO A 240 -3.15 -4.69 24.22
C PRO A 240 -2.30 -3.49 23.78
N ASP A 241 -0.98 -3.56 24.02
CA ASP A 241 -0.01 -2.52 23.61
C ASP A 241 0.35 -2.65 22.13
N ASP A 242 -0.61 -2.38 21.24
CA ASP A 242 -0.43 -2.42 19.80
C ASP A 242 -0.55 -1.03 19.14
N LEU A 243 -0.38 -0.98 17.82
CA LEU A 243 -0.38 0.29 17.10
C LEU A 243 -1.73 1.01 17.16
N ALA A 244 -2.85 0.28 17.14
CA ALA A 244 -4.18 0.90 17.24
C ALA A 244 -4.36 1.56 18.60
N THR A 245 -4.03 0.87 19.70
CA THR A 245 -4.07 1.44 21.04
C THR A 245 -3.20 2.68 21.15
N LYS A 246 -1.95 2.61 20.66
CA LYS A 246 -1.02 3.76 20.69
C LYS A 246 -1.56 4.96 19.93
N ILE A 247 -2.10 4.77 18.73
CA ILE A 247 -2.65 5.86 17.92
C ILE A 247 -3.93 6.43 18.56
N MET A 248 -4.81 5.56 19.08
CA MET A 248 -6.08 5.98 19.67
C MET A 248 -5.91 6.72 21.01
N THR A 249 -4.84 6.43 21.75
CA THR A 249 -4.53 7.11 23.02
C THR A 249 -3.62 8.32 22.86
N GLN A 250 -2.95 8.46 21.70
CA GLN A 250 -2.06 9.58 21.43
C GLN A 250 -2.84 10.88 21.29
N ARG A 251 -2.35 11.93 21.97
CA ARG A 251 -2.85 13.29 21.84
C ARG A 251 -1.95 14.12 20.95
N ASP A 252 -2.56 14.98 20.16
CA ASP A 252 -1.81 16.01 19.44
C ASP A 252 -1.12 16.96 20.43
N PRO A 253 0.21 17.14 20.38
CA PRO A 253 0.92 18.01 21.30
C PRO A 253 0.54 19.50 21.17
N GLU A 254 -0.07 19.93 20.06
CA GLU A 254 -0.47 21.32 19.85
C GLU A 254 -1.91 21.60 20.29
N THR A 255 -2.84 20.68 19.97
CA THR A 255 -4.28 20.88 20.23
C THR A 255 -4.79 20.10 21.43
N ASN A 256 -4.01 19.15 21.94
CA ASN A 256 -4.39 18.18 22.98
C ASN A 256 -5.57 17.28 22.61
N GLU A 257 -5.96 17.24 21.33
CA GLU A 257 -7.05 16.41 20.81
C GLU A 257 -6.54 15.00 20.45
N GLN A 258 -7.42 14.03 20.56
CA GLN A 258 -7.24 12.67 20.03
C GLN A 258 -8.03 12.51 18.74
N PHE A 259 -7.79 11.40 18.03
CA PHE A 259 -8.67 11.00 16.94
C PHE A 259 -10.05 10.61 17.47
N SER A 260 -11.10 11.12 16.82
CA SER A 260 -12.44 10.56 16.94
C SER A 260 -12.51 9.15 16.36
N ILE A 261 -13.56 8.40 16.66
CA ILE A 261 -13.77 7.07 16.07
C ILE A 261 -13.76 7.14 14.53
N ASP A 262 -14.45 8.12 13.94
CA ASP A 262 -14.53 8.26 12.49
C ASP A 262 -13.18 8.61 11.85
N GLU A 263 -12.40 9.49 12.47
CA GLU A 263 -11.03 9.77 12.02
C GLU A 263 -10.14 8.54 12.14
N MET A 264 -10.26 7.77 13.22
CA MET A 264 -9.49 6.53 13.38
C MET A 264 -9.88 5.49 12.33
N VAL A 265 -11.15 5.36 11.97
CA VAL A 265 -11.62 4.51 10.87
C VAL A 265 -10.97 4.91 9.55
N ASP A 266 -10.83 6.22 9.29
CA ASP A 266 -10.13 6.73 8.10
C ASP A 266 -8.66 6.33 8.07
N GLN A 267 -7.95 6.42 9.22
CA GLN A 267 -6.55 6.00 9.32
C GLN A 267 -6.38 4.49 9.20
N VAL A 268 -7.23 3.72 9.85
CA VAL A 268 -7.20 2.24 9.75
C VAL A 268 -7.45 1.78 8.31
N ALA A 269 -8.42 2.40 7.63
CA ALA A 269 -8.72 2.08 6.24
C ALA A 269 -7.52 2.28 5.31
N ILE A 270 -6.71 3.34 5.49
CA ILE A 270 -5.49 3.55 4.68
C ILE A 270 -4.41 2.52 5.00
N PHE A 271 -4.20 2.14 6.27
CA PHE A 271 -3.21 1.13 6.63
C PHE A 271 -3.54 -0.22 5.99
N PHE A 272 -4.78 -0.67 6.07
CA PHE A 272 -5.23 -1.89 5.39
C PHE A 272 -5.12 -1.79 3.87
N TRP A 273 -5.56 -0.67 3.28
CA TRP A 273 -5.51 -0.47 1.83
C TRP A 273 -4.08 -0.51 1.29
N GLN A 274 -3.09 0.05 2.01
CA GLN A 274 -1.68 0.02 1.63
C GLN A 274 -1.09 -1.39 1.72
N ALA A 275 -1.39 -2.13 2.78
CA ALA A 275 -0.88 -3.48 2.98
C ALA A 275 -1.44 -4.48 1.96
N MET A 276 -2.72 -4.32 1.60
CA MET A 276 -3.42 -5.24 0.71
C MET A 276 -3.35 -4.83 -0.77
N LYS A 277 -2.55 -3.81 -1.14
CA LYS A 277 -2.37 -3.48 -2.56
C LYS A 277 -1.80 -4.68 -3.29
N PRO A 278 -2.53 -5.27 -4.26
CA PRO A 278 -1.92 -6.26 -5.13
C PRO A 278 -0.78 -5.60 -5.89
N ALA A 279 0.33 -6.28 -6.04
CA ALA A 279 1.28 -5.95 -7.08
C ALA A 279 0.48 -5.80 -8.39
N PRO A 280 0.78 -4.79 -9.23
CA PRO A 280 -0.07 -4.46 -10.36
C PRO A 280 -0.38 -5.72 -11.18
N ARG A 281 -1.67 -6.08 -11.25
CA ARG A 281 -2.25 -7.31 -11.80
C ARG A 281 -1.81 -7.72 -13.21
N ARG A 282 -0.90 -7.00 -13.84
CA ARG A 282 -0.40 -7.27 -15.18
C ARG A 282 1.09 -7.60 -15.27
N TRP A 283 1.66 -8.05 -14.19
CA TRP A 283 2.80 -8.96 -14.30
C TRP A 283 2.33 -10.37 -14.71
N HIS A 284 1.22 -10.43 -15.46
CA HIS A 284 0.63 -11.64 -15.98
C HIS A 284 1.62 -12.32 -16.91
N GLY A 285 2.04 -13.48 -16.50
CA GLY A 285 2.65 -14.51 -17.32
C GLY A 285 4.15 -14.58 -17.30
N ARG A 286 4.82 -13.74 -16.55
CA ARG A 286 6.21 -13.98 -16.20
C ARG A 286 6.38 -13.73 -14.69
N CYS A 287 5.87 -14.69 -13.88
CA CYS A 287 6.63 -15.00 -12.69
C CYS A 287 8.07 -15.02 -13.17
N ILE A 288 8.91 -14.16 -12.59
CA ILE A 288 10.33 -14.43 -12.61
C ILE A 288 10.40 -15.74 -11.85
N CYS A 289 10.24 -16.86 -12.59
CA CYS A 289 10.70 -18.14 -12.11
C CYS A 289 12.17 -17.86 -11.87
N TRP A 290 12.51 -17.67 -10.63
CA TRP A 290 13.89 -17.77 -10.23
C TRP A 290 14.36 -19.10 -10.80
N PRO A 291 15.34 -19.11 -11.72
CA PRO A 291 15.79 -20.33 -12.34
C PRO A 291 16.09 -21.26 -11.18
N HIS A 292 15.63 -22.49 -11.32
CA HIS A 292 15.89 -23.60 -10.46
C HIS A 292 17.26 -23.41 -9.82
N ILE A 293 17.31 -22.97 -8.56
CA ILE A 293 18.54 -23.06 -7.77
C ILE A 293 18.64 -24.55 -7.48
N PRO A 294 19.58 -25.26 -8.09
CA PRO A 294 19.81 -26.65 -7.73
C PRO A 294 20.02 -26.64 -6.23
N SER A 295 19.41 -27.56 -5.50
CA SER A 295 19.32 -27.75 -4.07
C SER A 295 20.65 -27.51 -3.33
N GLY A 296 21.11 -26.27 -3.36
CA GLY A 296 22.26 -25.75 -2.63
C GLY A 296 21.73 -24.85 -1.54
N ARG A 297 21.81 -25.32 -0.29
CA ARG A 297 21.46 -24.57 0.92
C ARG A 297 21.98 -23.15 0.80
N ILE A 298 21.10 -22.14 0.84
CA ILE A 298 21.48 -20.76 1.08
C ILE A 298 22.05 -20.72 2.50
N LYS A 299 23.39 -20.77 2.61
CA LYS A 299 24.07 -20.49 3.88
C LYS A 299 23.93 -19.00 4.14
N TRP A 300 23.02 -18.63 5.00
CA TRP A 300 23.02 -17.31 5.61
C TRP A 300 24.31 -17.15 6.40
N GLN A 301 25.27 -16.39 5.88
CA GLN A 301 26.41 -15.97 6.68
C GLN A 301 25.89 -15.05 7.79
N LYS A 302 25.95 -15.55 9.04
CA LYS A 302 25.81 -14.71 10.22
C LYS A 302 26.90 -13.64 10.13
N ARG A 303 26.52 -12.37 10.05
CA ARG A 303 27.47 -11.28 10.31
C ARG A 303 27.93 -11.44 11.77
N PRO A 304 29.25 -11.35 12.06
CA PRO A 304 29.68 -11.30 13.42
C PRO A 304 29.17 -10.04 14.12
N PRO A 305 28.87 -10.08 15.40
CA PRO A 305 28.50 -8.89 16.16
C PRO A 305 29.68 -7.92 16.18
N SER A 306 29.38 -6.66 15.81
CA SER A 306 30.29 -5.51 16.03
C SER A 306 30.09 -4.96 17.42
#